data_7c3bd573c30a5437c038174b3712e58e
#
_entry.id   7c3bd573c30a5437c038174b3712e58e
#
_cell.length_a   1.000
_cell.length_b   1.000
_cell.length_c   1.000
_cell.angle_alpha   90.00
_cell.angle_beta   90.00
_cell.angle_gamma   90.00
#
_symmetry.space_group_name_H-M   'P 1'
#
loop_
_entity.id
_entity.type
_entity.pdbx_description
1 polymer ?
#
loop_
_entity_poly.entity_id
_entity_poly.type
_entity_poly.pdbx_seq_one_letter_code
_entity_poly.pdbx_strand_id
1 'polypeptide(L)'
;MASRSGRLIVWFLYTLLVIAVFFCLLSPLAGTAVSRETSAQTGEKVITEAEAICDVKRETCVPSPGPGVASIVSMTYLGKGLRLRETRAHEAKSDLGEKYRVRYSENNGRTWSAWAPVALGTDTLRQNDTYMEESPFAIAYDPAADRTIEVLFRRIFLGEPSAVLAAFWRGERRFADHCSYRFSKNDGRTWTEPRQLVYEGGSVFNPKNWADPDFFQANQMYGSYDITPLSDGRIAYPAVVSVPYREEEEERKICAKVPWYAGKDRVEGVGCFFGKWNPRENDYDWTFSKPVFVPRKVSTRGLEEPTVTELRGGKLLLEMRGSNVYLDPVLFPGRKWISVSADGGKTWSAVVDFRYDTGEPFYAPATFAKFIRSRRTNKLYWIGNISRSPAEGNGPRYPLYIAEVDEQKVALMKKTLTVIDDLQPGDTKDLQLSNFTLLENRVTLDFEIYLSRFGEKPGNIFSANAYRYLLRLK
;
A
#
# COMPACT_ATOMS: atom_id res chain seq x y z
N MET A 1 -2.00 44.84 30.07
CA MET A 1 -0.62 44.38 30.31
C MET A 1 -0.64 43.28 31.35
N ALA A 2 -0.63 42.04 30.96
CA ALA A 2 -0.32 40.88 31.80
C ALA A 2 0.01 39.68 30.86
N SER A 3 1.15 39.13 31.08
CA SER A 3 2.06 38.26 30.35
C SER A 3 1.46 37.00 29.71
N ARG A 4 1.76 36.85 28.43
CA ARG A 4 1.76 35.57 27.69
C ARG A 4 3.12 34.89 27.96
N SER A 5 3.20 34.02 28.91
CA SER A 5 4.34 33.08 29.06
C SER A 5 3.93 31.93 29.99
N GLY A 6 3.37 30.87 29.46
CA GLY A 6 2.95 29.73 30.29
C GLY A 6 2.42 28.53 29.54
N ARG A 7 2.52 28.47 28.21
CA ARG A 7 1.95 27.34 27.43
C ARG A 7 2.95 26.59 26.51
N LEU A 8 4.25 26.77 26.69
CA LEU A 8 5.27 26.14 25.81
C LEU A 8 6.08 25.01 26.47
N ILE A 9 5.82 24.61 27.70
CA ILE A 9 6.65 23.62 28.42
C ILE A 9 5.95 22.25 28.58
N VAL A 10 4.67 22.14 28.29
CA VAL A 10 3.95 20.86 28.49
C VAL A 10 4.03 19.92 27.27
N TRP A 11 4.44 20.42 26.11
CA TRP A 11 4.49 19.62 24.85
C TRP A 11 5.78 18.79 24.66
N PHE A 12 6.82 19.07 25.44
CA PHE A 12 8.11 18.37 25.28
C PHE A 12 8.25 17.08 26.08
N LEU A 13 7.34 16.79 27.01
CA LEU A 13 7.45 15.61 27.89
C LEU A 13 6.60 14.41 27.46
N TYR A 14 5.66 14.57 26.53
CA TYR A 14 4.85 13.45 26.04
C TYR A 14 5.45 12.70 24.84
N THR A 15 6.38 13.31 24.12
CA THR A 15 7.02 12.69 22.93
C THR A 15 8.18 11.76 23.30
N LEU A 16 8.70 11.83 24.52
CA LEU A 16 9.80 10.96 25.00
C LEU A 16 9.34 9.68 25.69
N LEU A 17 8.06 9.55 26.03
CA LEU A 17 7.57 8.37 26.76
C LEU A 17 7.10 7.24 25.85
N VAL A 18 6.87 7.48 24.57
CA VAL A 18 6.42 6.45 23.61
C VAL A 18 7.60 5.72 22.95
N ILE A 19 8.80 6.31 22.94
CA ILE A 19 10.02 5.68 22.41
C ILE A 19 10.75 4.82 23.47
N ALA A 20 10.53 5.04 24.77
CA ALA A 20 11.26 4.38 25.85
C ALA A 20 10.70 3.00 26.27
N VAL A 21 9.51 2.60 25.81
CA VAL A 21 8.92 1.29 26.19
C VAL A 21 9.38 0.14 25.29
N PHE A 22 10.06 0.42 24.17
CA PHE A 22 10.54 -0.61 23.24
C PHE A 22 12.00 -1.06 23.46
N PHE A 23 12.72 -0.53 24.49
CA PHE A 23 14.17 -0.81 24.66
C PHE A 23 14.62 -1.41 25.99
N CYS A 24 13.72 -1.79 26.89
CA CYS A 24 14.12 -2.40 28.15
C CYS A 24 13.44 -3.74 28.38
N LEU A 25 13.99 -4.80 27.82
CA LEU A 25 13.95 -6.17 28.32
C LEU A 25 14.78 -7.10 27.41
N LEU A 26 16.11 -7.07 27.54
CA LEU A 26 17.00 -8.17 27.18
C LEU A 26 18.39 -7.89 27.82
N SER A 27 18.61 -8.39 29.03
CA SER A 27 19.97 -8.59 29.56
C SER A 27 20.38 -10.04 29.35
N PRO A 28 21.63 -10.33 28.97
CA PRO A 28 22.07 -11.68 28.67
C PRO A 28 22.48 -12.44 29.90
N LEU A 29 21.98 -13.65 30.06
CA LEU A 29 22.58 -14.67 30.95
C LEU A 29 23.70 -15.38 30.19
N ALA A 30 24.90 -15.24 30.72
CA ALA A 30 26.07 -15.97 30.28
C ALA A 30 25.92 -17.47 30.59
N GLY A 31 26.04 -18.31 29.59
CA GLY A 31 26.10 -19.76 29.66
C GLY A 31 27.25 -20.29 28.81
N THR A 32 28.14 -20.98 29.46
CA THR A 32 29.42 -21.55 29.07
C THR A 32 29.39 -22.38 27.78
N ALA A 33 30.40 -22.16 26.96
CA ALA A 33 30.71 -22.93 25.75
C ALA A 33 31.13 -24.36 26.06
N VAL A 34 30.53 -25.32 25.34
CA VAL A 34 31.09 -26.68 25.13
C VAL A 34 31.26 -26.89 23.66
N SER A 35 32.52 -26.93 23.23
CA SER A 35 32.92 -27.26 21.88
C SER A 35 32.60 -28.72 21.56
N ARG A 36 31.90 -28.98 20.47
CA ARG A 36 31.91 -30.25 19.73
C ARG A 36 32.07 -29.95 18.25
N GLU A 37 33.25 -30.21 17.77
CA GLU A 37 33.55 -30.38 16.36
C GLU A 37 32.82 -31.61 15.84
N THR A 38 31.96 -31.42 14.83
CA THR A 38 31.57 -32.49 13.90
C THR A 38 31.57 -31.89 12.50
N SER A 39 32.55 -32.33 11.72
CA SER A 39 32.64 -32.09 10.29
C SER A 39 31.41 -32.68 9.56
N ALA A 40 30.57 -31.85 8.99
CA ALA A 40 29.61 -32.23 7.97
C ALA A 40 29.96 -31.48 6.69
N GLN A 41 30.50 -32.19 5.73
CA GLN A 41 30.55 -31.76 4.32
C GLN A 41 29.11 -31.58 3.84
N THR A 42 28.64 -30.34 3.78
CA THR A 42 27.44 -30.00 3.02
C THR A 42 27.89 -29.54 1.63
N GLY A 43 27.54 -30.32 0.63
CA GLY A 43 27.69 -29.96 -0.76
C GLY A 43 26.98 -28.61 -1.00
N GLU A 44 27.74 -27.59 -1.31
CA GLU A 44 27.25 -26.36 -1.87
C GLU A 44 26.49 -26.64 -3.15
N LYS A 45 25.16 -26.59 -3.09
CA LYS A 45 24.32 -26.51 -4.27
C LYS A 45 24.64 -25.19 -4.92
N VAL A 46 25.39 -25.20 -6.02
CA VAL A 46 25.61 -24.03 -6.88
C VAL A 46 24.25 -23.47 -7.24
N ILE A 47 23.85 -22.38 -6.57
CA ILE A 47 22.72 -21.55 -6.98
C ILE A 47 23.24 -20.90 -8.27
N THR A 48 22.78 -21.35 -9.43
CA THR A 48 22.97 -20.64 -10.69
C THR A 48 22.53 -19.20 -10.46
N GLU A 49 23.45 -18.26 -10.62
CA GLU A 49 23.15 -16.82 -10.50
C GLU A 49 21.93 -16.51 -11.38
N ALA A 50 20.89 -15.97 -10.75
CA ALA A 50 19.71 -15.53 -11.46
C ALA A 50 20.14 -14.48 -12.48
N GLU A 51 19.87 -14.69 -13.77
CA GLU A 51 20.11 -13.66 -14.77
C GLU A 51 19.19 -12.48 -14.49
N ALA A 52 19.78 -11.33 -14.16
CA ALA A 52 19.02 -10.10 -13.94
C ALA A 52 18.16 -9.78 -15.18
N ILE A 53 16.85 -9.68 -14.97
CA ILE A 53 15.86 -9.44 -16.06
C ILE A 53 15.76 -7.98 -16.47
N CYS A 54 16.41 -7.08 -15.75
CA CYS A 54 16.48 -5.66 -16.08
C CYS A 54 17.79 -5.05 -15.59
N ASP A 55 18.21 -3.98 -16.26
CA ASP A 55 19.20 -3.06 -15.76
C ASP A 55 18.50 -1.99 -14.92
N VAL A 56 19.03 -1.71 -13.73
CA VAL A 56 18.47 -0.74 -12.80
C VAL A 56 19.38 0.49 -12.67
N LYS A 57 18.81 1.67 -12.90
CA LYS A 57 19.47 2.95 -12.65
C LYS A 57 18.70 3.74 -11.61
N ARG A 58 19.34 4.12 -10.49
CA ARG A 58 18.76 4.96 -9.44
C ARG A 58 19.26 6.40 -9.58
N GLU A 59 18.34 7.36 -9.50
CA GLU A 59 18.61 8.79 -9.55
C GLU A 59 17.86 9.51 -8.42
N THR A 60 18.52 10.48 -7.75
CA THR A 60 17.79 11.34 -6.80
C THR A 60 16.84 12.23 -7.57
N CYS A 61 15.55 12.07 -7.33
CA CYS A 61 14.49 12.84 -7.97
C CYS A 61 14.23 14.16 -7.22
N VAL A 62 14.10 14.07 -5.89
CA VAL A 62 13.89 15.23 -5.01
C VAL A 62 14.66 15.01 -3.72
N PRO A 63 15.60 15.89 -3.36
CA PRO A 63 16.29 15.80 -2.08
C PRO A 63 15.31 16.06 -0.91
N SER A 64 15.64 15.51 0.26
CA SER A 64 14.98 15.85 1.51
C SER A 64 15.05 17.37 1.75
N PRO A 65 13.97 18.03 2.16
CA PRO A 65 13.99 19.46 2.44
C PRO A 65 14.74 19.83 3.72
N GLY A 66 15.08 18.85 4.54
CA GLY A 66 15.85 19.05 5.78
C GLY A 66 15.72 17.86 6.74
N PRO A 67 16.42 17.93 7.88
CA PRO A 67 16.38 16.86 8.88
C PRO A 67 14.94 16.55 9.35
N GLY A 68 14.58 15.26 9.40
CA GLY A 68 13.29 14.80 9.85
C GLY A 68 12.13 15.04 8.89
N VAL A 69 12.40 15.40 7.62
CA VAL A 69 11.36 15.60 6.61
C VAL A 69 11.72 14.85 5.34
N ALA A 70 10.87 13.93 4.93
CA ALA A 70 10.99 13.19 3.68
C ALA A 70 10.35 13.94 2.52
N SER A 71 10.94 13.80 1.33
CA SER A 71 10.31 14.18 0.07
C SER A 71 9.53 13.00 -0.49
N ILE A 72 8.26 13.21 -0.80
CA ILE A 72 7.38 12.24 -1.45
C ILE A 72 7.14 12.67 -2.88
N VAL A 73 7.24 11.73 -3.81
CA VAL A 73 6.97 11.95 -5.24
C VAL A 73 6.10 10.83 -5.77
N SER A 74 5.06 11.20 -6.48
CA SER A 74 4.28 10.27 -7.30
C SER A 74 4.17 10.77 -8.74
N MET A 75 4.15 9.83 -9.67
CA MET A 75 4.04 10.09 -11.10
C MET A 75 2.95 9.21 -11.71
N THR A 76 2.07 9.79 -12.51
CA THR A 76 1.02 9.03 -13.17
C THR A 76 0.64 9.64 -14.52
N TYR A 77 0.25 8.77 -15.47
CA TYR A 77 -0.34 9.22 -16.72
C TYR A 77 -1.81 9.58 -16.55
N LEU A 78 -2.23 10.65 -17.25
CA LEU A 78 -3.61 11.06 -17.38
C LEU A 78 -4.07 10.84 -18.82
N GLY A 79 -5.16 10.08 -19.00
CA GLY A 79 -5.67 9.76 -20.32
C GLY A 79 -4.78 8.78 -21.10
N LYS A 80 -5.02 8.69 -22.41
CA LYS A 80 -4.30 7.77 -23.32
C LYS A 80 -2.99 8.33 -23.88
N GLY A 81 -2.80 9.64 -23.79
CA GLY A 81 -1.65 10.36 -24.38
C GLY A 81 -0.40 10.35 -23.51
N LEU A 82 0.44 11.35 -23.72
CA LEU A 82 1.71 11.55 -23.00
C LEU A 82 1.58 12.51 -21.81
N ARG A 83 0.35 12.84 -21.42
CA ARG A 83 0.11 13.74 -20.28
C ARG A 83 0.44 13.03 -18.98
N LEU A 84 1.35 13.65 -18.22
CA LEU A 84 1.76 13.20 -16.89
C LEU A 84 1.31 14.18 -15.80
N ARG A 85 0.98 13.66 -14.64
CA ARG A 85 0.86 14.41 -13.39
C ARG A 85 2.01 13.99 -12.47
N GLU A 86 2.79 14.96 -12.02
CA GLU A 86 3.71 14.80 -10.90
C GLU A 86 3.10 15.43 -9.66
N THR A 87 3.00 14.65 -8.59
CA THR A 87 2.59 15.13 -7.27
C THR A 87 3.79 15.05 -6.34
N ARG A 88 4.01 16.10 -5.55
CA ARG A 88 5.01 16.14 -4.47
C ARG A 88 4.36 16.48 -3.15
N ALA A 89 4.88 15.89 -2.09
CA ALA A 89 4.52 16.20 -0.71
C ALA A 89 5.76 16.12 0.18
N HIS A 90 5.60 16.54 1.41
CA HIS A 90 6.57 16.32 2.49
C HIS A 90 5.93 15.40 3.53
N GLU A 91 6.73 14.58 4.19
CA GLU A 91 6.28 13.74 5.29
C GLU A 91 7.29 13.84 6.44
N ALA A 92 6.80 14.22 7.62
CA ALA A 92 7.59 14.32 8.85
C ALA A 92 7.09 13.37 9.94
N LYS A 93 5.93 12.75 9.73
CA LYS A 93 5.30 11.74 10.59
C LYS A 93 4.63 10.71 9.70
N SER A 94 4.63 9.44 10.15
CA SER A 94 4.04 8.34 9.37
C SER A 94 2.61 8.64 8.95
N ASP A 95 2.32 8.41 7.68
CA ASP A 95 1.00 8.53 7.05
C ASP A 95 0.39 9.96 7.06
N LEU A 96 1.21 10.97 7.31
CA LEU A 96 0.80 12.37 7.33
C LEU A 96 1.61 13.18 6.33
N GLY A 97 1.13 13.21 5.10
CA GLY A 97 1.71 14.04 4.05
C GLY A 97 1.27 15.51 4.18
N GLU A 98 2.20 16.43 3.93
CA GLU A 98 1.97 17.87 3.99
C GLU A 98 2.47 18.57 2.72
N LYS A 99 2.02 19.80 2.49
CA LYS A 99 2.50 20.68 1.40
C LYS A 99 2.37 20.04 0.03
N TYR A 100 1.26 19.40 -0.24
CA TYR A 100 0.99 18.79 -1.53
C TYR A 100 0.96 19.83 -2.64
N ARG A 101 1.69 19.54 -3.70
CA ARG A 101 1.70 20.34 -4.93
C ARG A 101 1.74 19.46 -6.15
N VAL A 102 1.20 19.95 -7.24
CA VAL A 102 1.06 19.22 -8.50
C VAL A 102 1.56 20.05 -9.67
N ARG A 103 2.11 19.39 -10.67
CA ARG A 103 2.37 19.96 -11.99
C ARG A 103 2.08 18.94 -13.07
N TYR A 104 1.95 19.42 -14.28
CA TYR A 104 1.57 18.62 -15.44
C TYR A 104 2.57 18.77 -16.58
N SER A 105 2.79 17.68 -17.30
CA SER A 105 3.53 17.66 -18.56
C SER A 105 2.62 17.13 -19.66
N GLU A 106 2.60 17.76 -20.81
CA GLU A 106 1.84 17.30 -21.99
C GLU A 106 2.68 16.40 -22.91
N ASN A 107 3.99 16.27 -22.65
CA ASN A 107 4.97 15.67 -23.56
C ASN A 107 5.93 14.69 -22.87
N ASN A 108 5.37 13.83 -21.98
CA ASN A 108 6.13 12.77 -21.30
C ASN A 108 7.27 13.29 -20.41
N GLY A 109 7.04 14.39 -19.71
CA GLY A 109 8.01 14.95 -18.76
C GLY A 109 9.13 15.81 -19.39
N ARG A 110 9.08 16.11 -20.70
CA ARG A 110 10.09 16.98 -21.34
C ARG A 110 9.94 18.42 -20.91
N THR A 111 8.72 18.89 -20.76
CA THR A 111 8.41 20.21 -20.21
C THR A 111 7.27 20.10 -19.19
N TRP A 112 7.24 21.02 -18.24
CA TRP A 112 6.30 20.99 -17.12
C TRP A 112 5.62 22.35 -16.95
N SER A 113 4.36 22.32 -16.50
CA SER A 113 3.67 23.51 -16.01
C SER A 113 4.35 24.06 -14.73
N ALA A 114 3.99 25.25 -14.34
CA ALA A 114 4.26 25.74 -12.98
C ALA A 114 3.61 24.80 -11.94
N TRP A 115 4.15 24.79 -10.73
CA TRP A 115 3.56 24.11 -9.59
C TRP A 115 2.27 24.80 -9.14
N ALA A 116 1.26 23.99 -8.86
CA ALA A 116 0.00 24.43 -8.25
C ALA A 116 -0.25 23.63 -6.97
N PRO A 117 -0.97 24.19 -5.99
CA PRO A 117 -1.47 23.41 -4.86
C PRO A 117 -2.45 22.34 -5.36
N VAL A 118 -2.53 21.21 -4.66
CA VAL A 118 -3.54 20.18 -4.93
C VAL A 118 -4.88 20.68 -4.42
N ALA A 119 -5.90 20.64 -5.28
CA ALA A 119 -7.23 21.19 -4.95
C ALA A 119 -8.01 20.39 -3.89
N LEU A 120 -7.62 19.12 -3.66
CA LEU A 120 -8.25 18.21 -2.69
C LEU A 120 -7.19 17.63 -1.76
N GLY A 121 -7.50 17.52 -0.47
CA GLY A 121 -6.81 16.63 0.45
C GLY A 121 -5.59 17.19 1.17
N THR A 122 -5.38 18.49 1.19
CA THR A 122 -4.23 19.08 1.91
C THR A 122 -4.60 19.71 3.24
N ASP A 123 -5.86 20.03 3.43
CA ASP A 123 -6.35 20.64 4.65
C ASP A 123 -7.38 19.73 5.32
N THR A 124 -7.18 19.46 6.60
CA THR A 124 -8.18 18.79 7.42
C THR A 124 -9.39 19.73 7.55
N LEU A 125 -10.48 19.37 6.91
CA LEU A 125 -11.74 20.12 7.02
C LEU A 125 -12.37 19.84 8.38
N ARG A 126 -13.15 20.81 8.89
CA ARG A 126 -13.82 20.71 10.20
C ARG A 126 -15.29 21.10 10.11
N GLN A 127 -16.12 20.24 10.72
CA GLN A 127 -17.54 20.52 10.96
C GLN A 127 -17.86 20.15 12.41
N ASN A 128 -18.12 21.14 13.28
CA ASN A 128 -18.23 20.96 14.73
C ASN A 128 -16.96 20.27 15.31
N ASP A 129 -17.13 19.12 15.99
CA ASP A 129 -16.03 18.29 16.51
C ASP A 129 -15.67 17.12 15.60
N THR A 130 -16.09 17.18 14.33
CA THR A 130 -15.78 16.19 13.31
C THR A 130 -14.77 16.76 12.33
N TYR A 131 -13.77 15.97 11.97
CA TYR A 131 -12.71 16.34 11.04
C TYR A 131 -12.74 15.40 9.85
N MET A 132 -12.38 15.90 8.67
CA MET A 132 -12.35 15.12 7.45
C MET A 132 -11.08 15.40 6.65
N GLU A 133 -10.45 14.34 6.23
CA GLU A 133 -9.37 14.36 5.25
C GLU A 133 -9.84 13.65 3.97
N GLU A 134 -9.53 14.19 2.81
CA GLU A 134 -9.82 13.58 1.53
C GLU A 134 -8.61 13.73 0.60
N SER A 135 -8.16 12.64 0.00
CA SER A 135 -6.99 12.65 -0.87
C SER A 135 -7.17 11.74 -2.10
N PRO A 136 -6.55 12.09 -3.25
CA PRO A 136 -6.42 11.18 -4.38
C PRO A 136 -5.65 9.93 -3.97
N PHE A 137 -6.19 8.75 -4.31
CA PHE A 137 -5.64 7.47 -3.87
C PHE A 137 -5.19 6.60 -5.03
N ALA A 138 -6.06 6.37 -6.00
CA ALA A 138 -5.75 5.59 -7.19
C ALA A 138 -6.27 6.30 -8.45
N ILE A 139 -5.57 6.11 -9.57
CA ILE A 139 -5.95 6.71 -10.83
C ILE A 139 -5.58 5.78 -11.99
N ALA A 140 -6.45 5.68 -12.98
CA ALA A 140 -6.18 4.97 -14.22
C ALA A 140 -6.90 5.61 -15.41
N TYR A 141 -6.39 5.33 -16.61
CA TYR A 141 -7.14 5.53 -17.83
C TYR A 141 -7.93 4.28 -18.18
N ASP A 142 -9.23 4.43 -18.31
CA ASP A 142 -10.14 3.39 -18.81
C ASP A 142 -10.26 3.49 -20.32
N PRO A 143 -9.66 2.54 -21.09
CA PRO A 143 -9.69 2.58 -22.54
C PRO A 143 -11.07 2.27 -23.12
N ALA A 144 -11.93 1.52 -22.40
CA ALA A 144 -13.27 1.17 -22.88
C ALA A 144 -14.22 2.37 -22.82
N ALA A 145 -14.08 3.21 -21.79
CA ALA A 145 -14.88 4.41 -21.62
C ALA A 145 -14.26 5.66 -22.28
N ASP A 146 -12.98 5.62 -22.64
CA ASP A 146 -12.15 6.79 -23.01
C ASP A 146 -12.20 7.87 -21.92
N ARG A 147 -11.95 7.47 -20.67
CA ARG A 147 -12.01 8.31 -19.46
C ARG A 147 -10.79 8.08 -18.57
N THR A 148 -10.37 9.13 -17.90
CA THR A 148 -9.50 8.98 -16.72
C THR A 148 -10.38 8.87 -15.48
N ILE A 149 -10.27 7.79 -14.73
CA ILE A 149 -10.96 7.59 -13.45
C ILE A 149 -9.98 7.77 -12.30
N GLU A 150 -10.43 8.42 -11.23
CA GLU A 150 -9.69 8.61 -9.99
C GLU A 150 -10.56 8.20 -8.80
N VAL A 151 -9.98 7.41 -7.90
CA VAL A 151 -10.59 7.11 -6.61
C VAL A 151 -9.98 8.03 -5.57
N LEU A 152 -10.85 8.61 -4.74
CA LEU A 152 -10.52 9.47 -3.61
C LEU A 152 -10.75 8.67 -2.34
N PHE A 153 -9.80 8.75 -1.41
CA PHE A 153 -9.91 8.22 -0.06
C PHE A 153 -10.34 9.33 0.87
N ARG A 154 -11.36 9.06 1.69
CA ARG A 154 -11.90 9.99 2.68
C ARG A 154 -11.84 9.34 4.05
N ARG A 155 -11.22 10.02 5.01
CA ARG A 155 -11.24 9.64 6.42
C ARG A 155 -11.95 10.70 7.25
N ILE A 156 -12.91 10.27 8.05
CA ILE A 156 -13.67 11.13 8.95
C ILE A 156 -13.35 10.75 10.39
N PHE A 157 -12.94 11.72 11.19
CA PHE A 157 -12.57 11.56 12.59
C PHE A 157 -13.64 12.17 13.50
N LEU A 158 -14.11 11.42 14.50
CA LEU A 158 -14.97 11.92 15.57
C LEU A 158 -14.08 12.48 16.70
N GLY A 159 -13.58 13.69 16.52
CA GLY A 159 -12.64 14.38 17.37
C GLY A 159 -11.35 14.75 16.65
N GLU A 160 -10.43 15.38 17.36
CA GLU A 160 -9.13 15.81 16.83
C GLU A 160 -8.33 14.60 16.29
N PRO A 161 -7.81 14.64 15.04
CA PRO A 161 -7.23 13.49 14.35
C PRO A 161 -6.14 12.78 15.13
N SER A 162 -5.18 13.50 15.71
CA SER A 162 -4.07 12.89 16.45
C SER A 162 -4.54 12.16 17.71
N ALA A 163 -5.54 12.71 18.41
CA ALA A 163 -6.15 12.07 19.58
C ALA A 163 -6.96 10.83 19.20
N VAL A 164 -7.68 10.87 18.08
CA VAL A 164 -8.44 9.75 17.54
C VAL A 164 -7.52 8.61 17.10
N LEU A 165 -6.42 8.91 16.40
CA LEU A 165 -5.42 7.90 16.01
C LEU A 165 -4.73 7.30 17.24
N ALA A 166 -4.39 8.09 18.26
CA ALA A 166 -3.84 7.58 19.51
C ALA A 166 -4.82 6.65 20.25
N ALA A 167 -6.13 6.94 20.20
CA ALA A 167 -7.17 6.07 20.76
C ALA A 167 -7.31 4.76 19.96
N PHE A 168 -7.19 4.80 18.63
CA PHE A 168 -7.22 3.61 17.79
C PHE A 168 -6.15 2.58 18.18
N TRP A 169 -4.92 3.04 18.46
CA TRP A 169 -3.84 2.16 18.91
C TRP A 169 -4.09 1.53 20.29
N ARG A 170 -5.07 2.05 21.05
CA ARG A 170 -5.55 1.45 22.30
C ARG A 170 -6.81 0.58 22.12
N GLY A 171 -7.26 0.40 20.86
CA GLY A 171 -8.43 -0.41 20.54
C GLY A 171 -9.75 0.37 20.37
N GLU A 172 -9.73 1.72 20.43
CA GLU A 172 -10.90 2.56 20.26
C GLU A 172 -10.95 3.12 18.83
N ARG A 173 -11.85 2.64 17.99
CA ARG A 173 -12.03 3.18 16.65
C ARG A 173 -13.07 4.31 16.65
N ARG A 174 -12.61 5.53 16.40
CA ARG A 174 -13.42 6.75 16.30
C ARG A 174 -13.21 7.47 14.97
N PHE A 175 -12.91 6.72 13.93
CA PHE A 175 -12.84 7.21 12.56
C PHE A 175 -13.47 6.20 11.60
N ALA A 176 -13.93 6.70 10.45
CA ALA A 176 -14.45 5.91 9.35
C ALA A 176 -13.74 6.27 8.06
N ASP A 177 -13.44 5.23 7.27
CA ASP A 177 -12.77 5.34 5.98
C ASP A 177 -13.77 5.00 4.87
N HIS A 178 -13.80 5.84 3.83
CA HIS A 178 -14.67 5.65 2.67
C HIS A 178 -13.90 5.96 1.39
N CYS A 179 -14.35 5.40 0.27
CA CYS A 179 -13.84 5.74 -1.04
C CYS A 179 -14.95 6.34 -1.91
N SER A 180 -14.56 7.32 -2.71
CA SER A 180 -15.39 7.91 -3.74
C SER A 180 -14.64 7.84 -5.07
N TYR A 181 -15.34 7.83 -6.19
CA TYR A 181 -14.72 7.94 -7.50
C TYR A 181 -15.20 9.19 -8.23
N ARG A 182 -14.35 9.67 -9.11
CA ARG A 182 -14.67 10.70 -10.10
C ARG A 182 -13.99 10.37 -11.41
N PHE A 183 -14.46 10.94 -12.51
CA PHE A 183 -13.83 10.74 -13.80
C PHE A 183 -13.69 12.02 -14.60
N SER A 184 -12.77 12.00 -15.56
CA SER A 184 -12.45 13.09 -16.46
C SER A 184 -12.57 12.64 -17.90
N LYS A 185 -13.15 13.50 -18.75
CA LYS A 185 -13.26 13.32 -20.21
C LYS A 185 -12.11 13.98 -20.99
N ASN A 186 -11.23 14.69 -20.30
CA ASN A 186 -10.21 15.54 -20.91
C ASN A 186 -8.85 15.41 -20.20
N ASP A 187 -8.46 14.16 -19.94
CA ASP A 187 -7.15 13.81 -19.39
C ASP A 187 -6.86 14.54 -18.06
N GLY A 188 -7.84 14.56 -17.14
CA GLY A 188 -7.69 15.14 -15.82
C GLY A 188 -7.66 16.66 -15.75
N ARG A 189 -8.08 17.37 -16.81
CA ARG A 189 -8.20 18.83 -16.78
C ARG A 189 -9.43 19.31 -16.03
N THR A 190 -10.53 18.57 -16.16
CA THR A 190 -11.75 18.76 -15.36
C THR A 190 -12.26 17.41 -14.89
N TRP A 191 -12.93 17.41 -13.76
CA TRP A 191 -13.43 16.20 -13.10
C TRP A 191 -14.93 16.35 -12.82
N THR A 192 -15.63 15.22 -12.80
CA THR A 192 -17.00 15.16 -12.26
C THR A 192 -16.98 15.33 -10.75
N GLU A 193 -18.14 15.62 -10.14
CA GLU A 193 -18.31 15.54 -8.71
C GLU A 193 -18.04 14.10 -8.21
N PRO A 194 -17.39 13.94 -7.05
CA PRO A 194 -17.12 12.63 -6.47
C PRO A 194 -18.42 11.88 -6.11
N ARG A 195 -18.45 10.58 -6.41
CA ARG A 195 -19.53 9.66 -6.03
C ARG A 195 -18.99 8.55 -5.15
N GLN A 196 -19.68 8.24 -4.07
CA GLN A 196 -19.25 7.20 -3.14
C GLN A 196 -19.33 5.81 -3.77
N LEU A 197 -18.30 4.99 -3.55
CA LEU A 197 -18.34 3.55 -3.80
C LEU A 197 -19.14 2.90 -2.66
N VAL A 198 -20.13 2.07 -3.03
CA VAL A 198 -21.07 1.43 -2.11
C VAL A 198 -21.06 -0.06 -2.36
N TYR A 199 -20.86 -0.88 -1.32
CA TYR A 199 -20.84 -2.34 -1.41
C TYR A 199 -21.90 -3.02 -0.52
N GLU A 200 -22.51 -2.28 0.38
CA GLU A 200 -23.60 -2.73 1.27
C GLU A 200 -24.65 -1.62 1.39
N GLY A 201 -25.79 -1.94 2.01
CA GLY A 201 -26.81 -0.93 2.29
C GLY A 201 -26.33 0.12 3.28
N GLY A 202 -27.05 1.20 3.41
CA GLY A 202 -26.77 2.32 4.32
C GLY A 202 -26.80 3.67 3.62
N SER A 203 -26.61 4.73 4.39
CA SER A 203 -26.58 6.09 3.89
C SER A 203 -25.30 6.40 3.13
N VAL A 204 -25.39 7.27 2.12
CA VAL A 204 -24.24 7.86 1.45
C VAL A 204 -23.77 9.13 2.18
N PHE A 205 -22.58 9.60 1.84
CA PHE A 205 -22.00 10.82 2.43
C PHE A 205 -22.97 12.00 2.37
N ASN A 206 -23.21 12.61 3.55
CA ASN A 206 -24.00 13.81 3.71
C ASN A 206 -23.09 15.01 4.05
N PRO A 207 -22.87 15.96 3.14
CA PRO A 207 -21.99 17.11 3.38
C PRO A 207 -22.48 18.03 4.51
N LYS A 208 -23.75 17.91 4.92
CA LYS A 208 -24.32 18.69 6.04
C LYS A 208 -24.18 18.00 7.40
N ASN A 209 -23.90 16.70 7.42
CA ASN A 209 -23.72 15.92 8.65
C ASN A 209 -22.71 14.80 8.43
N TRP A 210 -21.42 15.06 8.69
CA TRP A 210 -20.35 14.08 8.51
C TRP A 210 -20.36 12.98 9.56
N ALA A 211 -20.95 13.26 10.73
CA ALA A 211 -21.07 12.32 11.85
C ALA A 211 -22.37 11.50 11.81
N ASP A 212 -23.09 11.49 10.67
CA ASP A 212 -24.28 10.66 10.49
C ASP A 212 -23.98 9.21 10.84
N PRO A 213 -24.63 8.60 11.85
CA PRO A 213 -24.28 7.26 12.33
C PRO A 213 -24.46 6.16 11.26
N ASP A 214 -25.50 6.25 10.42
CA ASP A 214 -25.78 5.26 9.38
C ASP A 214 -24.73 5.32 8.29
N PHE A 215 -24.30 6.53 7.89
CA PHE A 215 -23.19 6.71 6.97
C PHE A 215 -21.86 6.26 7.60
N PHE A 216 -21.61 6.67 8.86
CA PHE A 216 -20.33 6.42 9.52
C PHE A 216 -20.04 4.92 9.70
N GLN A 217 -21.06 4.09 9.85
CA GLN A 217 -20.92 2.64 10.07
C GLN A 217 -20.99 1.80 8.79
N ALA A 218 -21.66 2.28 7.75
CA ALA A 218 -21.86 1.56 6.50
C ALA A 218 -20.77 1.87 5.46
N ASN A 219 -20.49 0.91 4.57
CA ASN A 219 -19.60 1.07 3.44
C ASN A 219 -18.18 1.55 3.80
N GLN A 220 -17.72 1.24 5.02
CA GLN A 220 -16.35 1.52 5.42
C GLN A 220 -15.38 0.69 4.61
N MET A 221 -14.41 1.35 3.99
CA MET A 221 -13.38 0.67 3.20
C MET A 221 -12.07 1.45 3.17
N TYR A 222 -10.96 0.72 3.15
CA TYR A 222 -9.65 1.24 2.80
C TYR A 222 -9.30 0.77 1.40
N GLY A 223 -9.04 1.69 0.48
CA GLY A 223 -8.87 1.37 -0.91
C GLY A 223 -7.51 0.81 -1.30
N SER A 224 -7.39 0.44 -2.56
CA SER A 224 -6.12 0.11 -3.23
C SER A 224 -5.47 1.36 -3.80
N TYR A 225 -4.16 1.28 -4.01
CA TYR A 225 -3.39 2.30 -4.73
C TYR A 225 -3.44 2.14 -6.25
N ASP A 226 -4.17 1.14 -6.76
CA ASP A 226 -4.25 0.83 -8.19
C ASP A 226 -5.69 0.58 -8.64
N ILE A 227 -6.01 1.05 -9.84
CA ILE A 227 -7.20 0.70 -10.62
C ILE A 227 -6.69 -0.07 -11.84
N THR A 228 -7.26 -1.24 -12.13
CA THR A 228 -6.84 -2.10 -13.23
C THR A 228 -7.90 -2.15 -14.31
N PRO A 229 -7.67 -1.61 -15.51
CA PRO A 229 -8.52 -1.86 -16.67
C PRO A 229 -8.41 -3.33 -17.08
N LEU A 230 -9.58 -3.96 -17.37
CA LEU A 230 -9.69 -5.36 -17.76
C LEU A 230 -9.95 -5.49 -19.26
N SER A 231 -9.60 -6.64 -19.82
CA SER A 231 -9.78 -6.92 -21.26
C SER A 231 -11.26 -7.00 -21.69
N ASP A 232 -12.17 -7.24 -20.74
CA ASP A 232 -13.61 -7.27 -20.97
C ASP A 232 -14.30 -5.88 -20.94
N GLY A 233 -13.51 -4.82 -20.85
CA GLY A 233 -13.98 -3.43 -20.84
C GLY A 233 -14.49 -2.94 -19.49
N ARG A 234 -14.28 -3.71 -18.42
CA ARG A 234 -14.48 -3.24 -17.05
C ARG A 234 -13.18 -2.67 -16.47
N ILE A 235 -13.32 -1.98 -15.36
CA ILE A 235 -12.22 -1.64 -14.46
C ILE A 235 -12.40 -2.37 -13.15
N ALA A 236 -11.30 -2.83 -12.55
CA ALA A 236 -11.28 -3.50 -11.26
C ALA A 236 -10.59 -2.60 -10.21
N TYR A 237 -11.21 -2.46 -9.04
CA TYR A 237 -10.69 -1.72 -7.91
C TYR A 237 -10.86 -2.52 -6.62
N PRO A 238 -9.81 -3.17 -6.11
CA PRO A 238 -9.90 -3.93 -4.87
C PRO A 238 -9.89 -3.00 -3.66
N ALA A 239 -10.62 -3.39 -2.60
CA ALA A 239 -10.72 -2.63 -1.37
C ALA A 239 -10.76 -3.55 -0.15
N VAL A 240 -10.14 -3.07 0.93
CA VAL A 240 -10.25 -3.68 2.27
C VAL A 240 -11.60 -3.30 2.85
N VAL A 241 -12.36 -4.30 3.28
CA VAL A 241 -13.67 -4.14 3.90
C VAL A 241 -13.74 -4.95 5.19
N SER A 242 -14.63 -4.56 6.07
CA SER A 242 -14.84 -5.27 7.33
C SER A 242 -15.81 -6.44 7.11
N VAL A 243 -15.36 -7.68 7.40
CA VAL A 243 -16.11 -8.91 7.17
C VAL A 243 -16.54 -9.51 8.51
N PRO A 244 -17.80 -9.97 8.68
CA PRO A 244 -18.21 -10.72 9.87
C PRO A 244 -17.33 -11.95 10.07
N TYR A 245 -16.84 -12.14 11.29
CA TYR A 245 -15.89 -13.19 11.62
C TYR A 245 -16.13 -13.72 13.04
N ARG A 246 -16.09 -15.04 13.18
CA ARG A 246 -16.16 -15.70 14.47
C ARG A 246 -14.82 -16.38 14.77
N GLU A 247 -14.13 -15.87 15.77
CA GLU A 247 -12.84 -16.37 16.23
C GLU A 247 -12.98 -17.72 16.96
N GLU A 248 -12.11 -18.67 16.61
CA GLU A 248 -12.00 -19.95 17.32
C GLU A 248 -11.25 -19.78 18.65
N GLU A 249 -11.49 -20.66 19.62
CA GLU A 249 -10.84 -20.58 20.96
C GLU A 249 -9.31 -20.65 20.87
N GLU A 250 -8.77 -21.52 20.03
CA GLU A 250 -7.32 -21.65 19.80
C GLU A 250 -6.74 -20.35 19.23
N GLU A 251 -7.39 -19.77 18.26
CA GLU A 251 -6.99 -18.51 17.65
C GLU A 251 -7.01 -17.37 18.66
N ARG A 252 -8.00 -17.30 19.52
CA ARG A 252 -8.11 -16.33 20.59
C ARG A 252 -6.91 -16.41 21.55
N LYS A 253 -6.42 -17.62 21.86
CA LYS A 253 -5.22 -17.84 22.67
C LYS A 253 -3.96 -17.33 21.97
N ILE A 254 -3.81 -17.64 20.67
CA ILE A 254 -2.68 -17.18 19.85
C ILE A 254 -2.67 -15.65 19.71
N CYS A 255 -3.82 -15.05 19.47
CA CYS A 255 -3.98 -13.62 19.24
C CYS A 255 -4.22 -12.79 20.51
N ALA A 256 -4.13 -13.37 21.70
CA ALA A 256 -4.43 -12.70 22.97
C ALA A 256 -3.59 -11.43 23.23
N LYS A 257 -2.41 -11.33 22.62
CA LYS A 257 -1.51 -10.16 22.73
C LYS A 257 -1.79 -9.06 21.72
N VAL A 258 -2.73 -9.27 20.77
CA VAL A 258 -3.04 -8.30 19.69
C VAL A 258 -4.05 -7.27 20.22
N PRO A 259 -3.63 -6.02 20.53
CA PRO A 259 -4.44 -5.10 21.36
C PRO A 259 -5.77 -4.69 20.72
N TRP A 260 -5.82 -4.56 19.39
CA TRP A 260 -6.97 -3.99 18.67
C TRP A 260 -7.93 -5.03 18.10
N TYR A 261 -7.65 -6.33 18.28
CA TYR A 261 -8.50 -7.39 17.73
C TYR A 261 -9.21 -8.24 18.76
N ALA A 262 -8.86 -8.14 20.03
CA ALA A 262 -9.49 -8.94 21.08
C ALA A 262 -11.00 -8.73 21.16
N GLY A 263 -11.75 -9.81 20.99
CA GLY A 263 -13.20 -9.81 21.12
C GLY A 263 -14.01 -9.19 19.98
N LYS A 264 -13.38 -8.84 18.85
CA LYS A 264 -14.11 -8.34 17.68
C LYS A 264 -14.69 -9.50 16.86
N ASP A 265 -15.93 -9.34 16.45
CA ASP A 265 -16.70 -10.26 15.60
C ASP A 265 -16.52 -9.98 14.08
N ARG A 266 -15.50 -9.20 13.72
CA ARG A 266 -15.18 -8.80 12.34
C ARG A 266 -13.68 -8.84 12.09
N VAL A 267 -13.29 -9.09 10.84
CA VAL A 267 -11.90 -9.08 10.37
C VAL A 267 -11.79 -8.25 9.09
N GLU A 268 -10.63 -7.68 8.84
CA GLU A 268 -10.34 -7.03 7.57
C GLU A 268 -10.15 -8.10 6.48
N GLY A 269 -11.03 -8.05 5.47
CA GLY A 269 -10.98 -8.86 4.27
C GLY A 269 -10.89 -7.97 3.03
N VAL A 270 -10.78 -8.59 1.87
CA VAL A 270 -10.66 -7.87 0.59
C VAL A 270 -11.76 -8.30 -0.36
N GLY A 271 -12.51 -7.33 -0.87
CA GLY A 271 -13.39 -7.47 -2.03
C GLY A 271 -12.90 -6.64 -3.20
N CYS A 272 -13.53 -6.78 -4.35
CA CYS A 272 -13.17 -6.03 -5.55
C CYS A 272 -14.42 -5.40 -6.17
N PHE A 273 -14.36 -4.09 -6.42
CA PHE A 273 -15.32 -3.38 -7.23
C PHE A 273 -15.01 -3.61 -8.70
N PHE A 274 -16.04 -3.80 -9.50
CA PHE A 274 -15.98 -3.87 -10.96
C PHE A 274 -16.90 -2.81 -11.54
N GLY A 275 -16.29 -1.79 -12.15
CA GLY A 275 -16.99 -0.70 -12.81
C GLY A 275 -17.10 -0.97 -14.31
N LYS A 276 -18.29 -0.86 -14.88
CA LYS A 276 -18.53 -0.89 -16.31
C LYS A 276 -19.15 0.41 -16.74
N TRP A 277 -18.56 1.05 -17.76
CA TRP A 277 -19.09 2.29 -18.28
C TRP A 277 -20.50 2.10 -18.86
N ASN A 278 -21.45 2.93 -18.41
CA ASN A 278 -22.81 2.99 -18.88
C ASN A 278 -23.03 4.32 -19.67
N PRO A 279 -23.05 4.30 -21.00
CA PRO A 279 -23.18 5.52 -21.79
C PRO A 279 -24.53 6.21 -21.65
N ARG A 280 -25.60 5.48 -21.22
CA ARG A 280 -26.94 6.06 -21.02
C ARG A 280 -26.98 6.94 -19.80
N GLU A 281 -26.38 6.47 -18.70
CA GLU A 281 -26.28 7.21 -17.44
C GLU A 281 -25.09 8.17 -17.43
N ASN A 282 -24.18 8.07 -18.42
CA ASN A 282 -22.91 8.78 -18.48
C ASN A 282 -22.11 8.62 -17.17
N ASP A 283 -22.05 7.37 -16.69
CA ASP A 283 -21.44 6.97 -15.43
C ASP A 283 -21.02 5.50 -15.44
N TYR A 284 -20.42 5.03 -14.33
CA TYR A 284 -20.08 3.63 -14.13
C TYR A 284 -21.18 2.89 -13.36
N ASP A 285 -21.58 1.72 -13.87
CA ASP A 285 -22.33 0.73 -13.10
C ASP A 285 -21.33 -0.11 -12.31
N TRP A 286 -21.47 -0.11 -10.99
CA TRP A 286 -20.58 -0.84 -10.10
C TRP A 286 -21.20 -2.13 -9.57
N THR A 287 -20.37 -3.17 -9.51
CA THR A 287 -20.66 -4.40 -8.76
C THR A 287 -19.52 -4.67 -7.79
N PHE A 288 -19.81 -5.38 -6.69
CA PHE A 288 -18.80 -5.72 -5.69
C PHE A 288 -18.74 -7.24 -5.51
N SER A 289 -17.55 -7.82 -5.45
CA SER A 289 -17.35 -9.25 -5.28
C SER A 289 -17.57 -9.68 -3.82
N LYS A 290 -17.83 -10.97 -3.61
CA LYS A 290 -17.77 -11.52 -2.26
C LYS A 290 -16.34 -11.35 -1.70
N PRO A 291 -16.17 -10.76 -0.49
CA PRO A 291 -14.85 -10.58 0.08
C PRO A 291 -14.18 -11.90 0.47
N VAL A 292 -12.86 -11.95 0.37
CA VAL A 292 -12.01 -13.00 0.94
C VAL A 292 -11.32 -12.49 2.20
N PHE A 293 -11.02 -13.39 3.11
CA PHE A 293 -10.28 -13.08 4.34
C PHE A 293 -9.48 -14.30 4.82
N VAL A 294 -8.65 -14.11 5.82
CA VAL A 294 -7.92 -15.17 6.52
C VAL A 294 -8.15 -15.06 8.03
N PRO A 295 -8.03 -16.18 8.78
CA PRO A 295 -8.05 -16.15 10.24
C PRO A 295 -6.96 -15.22 10.81
N ARG A 296 -7.20 -14.60 11.95
CA ARG A 296 -6.25 -13.69 12.61
C ARG A 296 -4.94 -14.36 12.99
N LYS A 297 -4.96 -15.66 13.31
CA LYS A 297 -3.74 -16.46 13.52
C LYS A 297 -2.86 -16.56 12.27
N VAL A 298 -3.40 -16.28 11.09
CA VAL A 298 -2.67 -16.23 9.82
C VAL A 298 -2.22 -14.81 9.50
N SER A 299 -3.08 -13.83 9.78
CA SER A 299 -2.76 -12.41 9.63
C SER A 299 -3.47 -11.61 10.72
N THR A 300 -2.71 -11.08 11.68
CA THR A 300 -3.26 -10.37 12.86
C THR A 300 -3.98 -9.08 12.53
N ARG A 301 -3.73 -8.49 11.35
CA ARG A 301 -4.39 -7.28 10.84
C ARG A 301 -5.38 -7.59 9.71
N GLY A 302 -5.69 -8.88 9.47
CA GLY A 302 -6.46 -9.28 8.30
C GLY A 302 -5.69 -9.12 7.00
N LEU A 303 -6.38 -8.86 5.90
CA LEU A 303 -5.80 -8.64 4.58
C LEU A 303 -5.90 -7.16 4.22
N GLU A 304 -4.79 -6.57 3.78
CA GLU A 304 -4.67 -5.13 3.52
C GLU A 304 -3.96 -4.85 2.18
N GLU A 305 -4.03 -3.60 1.73
CA GLU A 305 -3.31 -3.06 0.56
C GLU A 305 -3.33 -3.99 -0.66
N PRO A 306 -4.53 -4.38 -1.13
CA PRO A 306 -4.65 -5.33 -2.21
C PRO A 306 -4.25 -4.71 -3.56
N THR A 307 -3.77 -5.56 -4.46
CA THR A 307 -3.65 -5.27 -5.89
C THR A 307 -4.28 -6.38 -6.71
N VAL A 308 -4.87 -6.03 -7.86
CA VAL A 308 -5.49 -6.99 -8.78
C VAL A 308 -4.90 -6.86 -10.18
N THR A 309 -4.74 -7.98 -10.86
CA THR A 309 -4.30 -8.01 -12.27
C THR A 309 -5.02 -9.10 -13.04
N GLU A 310 -5.14 -8.91 -14.35
CA GLU A 310 -5.67 -9.92 -15.25
C GLU A 310 -4.53 -10.79 -15.79
N LEU A 311 -4.66 -12.10 -15.60
CA LEU A 311 -3.77 -13.10 -16.17
C LEU A 311 -4.17 -13.43 -17.61
N ARG A 312 -3.24 -13.98 -18.39
CA ARG A 312 -3.57 -14.54 -19.71
C ARG A 312 -4.69 -15.57 -19.58
N GLY A 313 -5.69 -15.48 -20.44
CA GLY A 313 -6.88 -16.33 -20.37
C GLY A 313 -8.01 -15.76 -19.50
N GLY A 314 -7.90 -14.50 -19.04
CA GLY A 314 -8.99 -13.75 -18.42
C GLY A 314 -9.27 -14.07 -16.93
N LYS A 315 -8.45 -14.92 -16.30
CA LYS A 315 -8.49 -15.10 -14.84
C LYS A 315 -7.97 -13.83 -14.17
N LEU A 316 -8.51 -13.52 -12.99
CA LEU A 316 -8.02 -12.41 -12.17
C LEU A 316 -7.19 -12.95 -11.01
N LEU A 317 -6.04 -12.32 -10.77
CA LEU A 317 -5.17 -12.56 -9.63
C LEU A 317 -5.28 -11.38 -8.67
N LEU A 318 -5.70 -11.65 -7.44
CA LEU A 318 -5.71 -10.72 -6.32
C LEU A 318 -4.53 -11.04 -5.41
N GLU A 319 -3.67 -10.10 -5.16
CA GLU A 319 -2.58 -10.18 -4.18
C GLU A 319 -2.87 -9.23 -3.03
N MET A 320 -2.54 -9.65 -1.82
CA MET A 320 -2.88 -8.97 -0.59
C MET A 320 -1.73 -9.03 0.41
N ARG A 321 -1.51 -7.93 1.10
CA ARG A 321 -0.61 -7.85 2.24
C ARG A 321 -1.24 -8.52 3.45
N GLY A 322 -0.46 -9.35 4.18
CA GLY A 322 -0.79 -9.80 5.52
C GLY A 322 0.13 -9.20 6.57
N SER A 323 -0.13 -9.45 7.84
CA SER A 323 0.72 -9.03 8.95
C SER A 323 0.72 -10.08 10.05
N ASN A 324 1.90 -10.39 10.58
CA ASN A 324 2.10 -11.29 11.70
C ASN A 324 2.54 -10.55 12.98
N VAL A 325 2.27 -9.25 13.05
CA VAL A 325 2.66 -8.43 14.22
C VAL A 325 2.09 -9.01 15.51
N TYR A 326 2.88 -9.07 16.57
CA TYR A 326 2.61 -9.73 17.84
C TYR A 326 2.59 -11.28 17.83
N LEU A 327 2.85 -11.91 16.71
CA LEU A 327 3.07 -13.35 16.62
C LEU A 327 4.57 -13.66 16.52
N ASP A 328 4.95 -14.89 16.88
CA ASP A 328 6.31 -15.36 16.64
C ASP A 328 6.56 -15.48 15.14
N PRO A 329 7.51 -14.72 14.55
CA PRO A 329 7.71 -14.71 13.10
C PRO A 329 8.28 -16.03 12.53
N VAL A 330 8.83 -16.90 13.38
CA VAL A 330 9.31 -18.22 12.96
C VAL A 330 8.15 -19.20 12.83
N LEU A 331 7.20 -19.17 13.77
CA LEU A 331 6.01 -20.02 13.75
C LEU A 331 4.92 -19.48 12.80
N PHE A 332 4.82 -18.17 12.70
CA PHE A 332 3.82 -17.46 11.87
C PHE A 332 4.54 -16.46 10.96
N PRO A 333 5.25 -16.93 9.93
CA PRO A 333 6.04 -16.04 9.08
C PRO A 333 5.16 -15.10 8.26
N GLY A 334 5.62 -13.85 8.11
CA GLY A 334 5.00 -12.87 7.22
C GLY A 334 5.00 -13.37 5.77
N ARG A 335 3.86 -13.25 5.08
CA ARG A 335 3.61 -13.75 3.71
C ARG A 335 2.89 -12.70 2.86
N LYS A 336 3.00 -12.89 1.56
CA LYS A 336 2.06 -12.35 0.58
C LYS A 336 0.97 -13.36 0.33
N TRP A 337 -0.26 -12.90 0.25
CA TRP A 337 -1.44 -13.74 0.10
C TRP A 337 -2.06 -13.52 -1.27
N ILE A 338 -2.55 -14.59 -1.88
CA ILE A 338 -3.22 -14.50 -3.18
C ILE A 338 -4.55 -15.25 -3.19
N SER A 339 -5.42 -14.80 -4.07
CA SER A 339 -6.64 -15.48 -4.47
C SER A 339 -6.89 -15.30 -5.96
N VAL A 340 -7.53 -16.26 -6.60
CA VAL A 340 -7.79 -16.25 -8.05
C VAL A 340 -9.27 -16.33 -8.31
N SER A 341 -9.75 -15.54 -9.28
CA SER A 341 -11.10 -15.66 -9.83
C SER A 341 -11.05 -16.19 -11.27
N ALA A 342 -11.88 -17.18 -11.55
CA ALA A 342 -12.08 -17.75 -12.88
C ALA A 342 -13.41 -17.34 -13.54
N ASP A 343 -14.24 -16.54 -12.84
CA ASP A 343 -15.59 -16.16 -13.25
C ASP A 343 -15.77 -14.65 -13.41
N GLY A 344 -14.66 -13.95 -13.74
CA GLY A 344 -14.65 -12.50 -13.95
C GLY A 344 -14.81 -11.70 -12.65
N GLY A 345 -14.34 -12.23 -11.52
CA GLY A 345 -14.33 -11.54 -10.24
C GLY A 345 -15.61 -11.70 -9.40
N LYS A 346 -16.54 -12.55 -9.78
CA LYS A 346 -17.76 -12.81 -8.99
C LYS A 346 -17.42 -13.58 -7.72
N THR A 347 -16.56 -14.61 -7.86
CA THR A 347 -16.07 -15.42 -6.75
C THR A 347 -14.55 -15.55 -6.81
N TRP A 348 -13.97 -15.82 -5.65
CA TRP A 348 -12.52 -15.97 -5.46
C TRP A 348 -12.19 -17.32 -4.84
N SER A 349 -11.07 -17.90 -5.19
CA SER A 349 -10.55 -19.12 -4.57
C SER A 349 -10.24 -18.91 -3.08
N ALA A 350 -10.01 -19.98 -2.35
CA ALA A 350 -9.40 -19.89 -1.03
C ALA A 350 -8.09 -19.07 -1.09
N VAL A 351 -7.86 -18.25 -0.07
CA VAL A 351 -6.63 -17.48 0.06
C VAL A 351 -5.48 -18.41 0.42
N VAL A 352 -4.39 -18.30 -0.32
CA VAL A 352 -3.16 -19.07 -0.11
C VAL A 352 -1.94 -18.15 -0.13
N ASP A 353 -0.80 -18.59 0.41
CA ASP A 353 0.45 -17.85 0.31
C ASP A 353 0.96 -17.79 -1.13
N PHE A 354 1.46 -16.64 -1.54
CA PHE A 354 2.13 -16.48 -2.82
C PHE A 354 3.49 -17.16 -2.76
N ARG A 355 3.83 -17.95 -3.79
CA ARG A 355 5.02 -18.81 -3.81
C ARG A 355 5.83 -18.59 -5.06
N TYR A 356 7.04 -19.15 -5.05
CA TYR A 356 7.83 -19.34 -6.28
C TYR A 356 7.26 -20.47 -7.13
N ASP A 357 7.58 -20.45 -8.42
CA ASP A 357 7.22 -21.47 -9.41
C ASP A 357 7.80 -22.87 -9.10
N THR A 358 8.79 -22.93 -8.21
CA THR A 358 9.34 -24.16 -7.61
C THR A 358 8.49 -24.73 -6.49
N GLY A 359 7.44 -24.01 -6.03
CA GLY A 359 6.60 -24.35 -4.89
C GLY A 359 7.13 -23.86 -3.54
N GLU A 360 8.36 -23.33 -3.48
CA GLU A 360 8.93 -22.80 -2.25
C GLU A 360 8.22 -21.50 -1.82
N PRO A 361 7.90 -21.33 -0.50
CA PRO A 361 7.42 -20.08 0.02
C PRO A 361 8.55 -19.06 0.14
N PHE A 362 8.19 -17.77 0.21
CA PHE A 362 9.12 -16.70 0.56
C PHE A 362 8.60 -15.89 1.75
N TYR A 363 9.50 -15.24 2.45
CA TYR A 363 9.15 -14.33 3.54
C TYR A 363 8.88 -12.94 3.00
N ALA A 364 7.83 -12.29 3.49
CA ALA A 364 7.50 -10.92 3.12
C ALA A 364 7.04 -10.11 4.31
N PRO A 365 7.54 -8.88 4.48
CA PRO A 365 7.01 -7.96 5.46
C PRO A 365 5.59 -7.50 5.04
N ALA A 366 4.88 -6.89 5.99
CA ALA A 366 3.59 -6.27 5.73
C ALA A 366 3.78 -4.98 4.92
N THR A 367 3.92 -5.12 3.60
CA THR A 367 4.06 -4.06 2.60
C THR A 367 3.16 -4.37 1.42
N PHE A 368 2.76 -3.35 0.64
CA PHE A 368 2.07 -3.63 -0.62
C PHE A 368 3.06 -4.11 -1.70
N ALA A 369 2.52 -4.67 -2.76
CA ALA A 369 3.24 -4.95 -3.99
C ALA A 369 2.42 -4.46 -5.19
N LYS A 370 3.01 -4.46 -6.37
CA LYS A 370 2.35 -4.06 -7.60
C LYS A 370 2.60 -5.05 -8.72
N PHE A 371 1.60 -5.25 -9.56
CA PHE A 371 1.75 -5.92 -10.84
C PHE A 371 1.84 -4.91 -11.98
N ILE A 372 2.62 -5.24 -12.99
CA ILE A 372 2.67 -4.47 -14.23
C ILE A 372 2.93 -5.40 -15.42
N ARG A 373 2.11 -5.29 -16.46
CA ARG A 373 2.36 -5.98 -17.73
C ARG A 373 3.14 -5.07 -18.65
N SER A 374 4.31 -5.53 -19.07
CA SER A 374 5.15 -4.78 -20.01
C SER A 374 4.58 -4.85 -21.42
N ARG A 375 4.43 -3.68 -22.06
CA ARG A 375 4.12 -3.59 -23.48
C ARG A 375 5.28 -3.99 -24.39
N ARG A 376 6.52 -3.94 -23.87
CA ARG A 376 7.73 -4.36 -24.57
C ARG A 376 7.81 -5.88 -24.70
N THR A 377 7.64 -6.61 -23.59
CA THR A 377 7.82 -8.07 -23.52
C THR A 377 6.52 -8.84 -23.49
N ASN A 378 5.39 -8.18 -23.27
CA ASN A 378 4.07 -8.76 -23.01
C ASN A 378 4.04 -9.72 -21.81
N LYS A 379 5.05 -9.67 -20.92
CA LYS A 379 5.12 -10.45 -19.68
C LYS A 379 4.53 -9.67 -18.52
N LEU A 380 4.01 -10.39 -17.53
CA LEU A 380 3.55 -9.83 -16.27
C LEU A 380 4.68 -9.86 -15.26
N TYR A 381 4.92 -8.75 -14.60
CA TYR A 381 5.92 -8.60 -13.55
C TYR A 381 5.26 -8.24 -12.22
N TRP A 382 5.85 -8.72 -11.15
CA TRP A 382 5.54 -8.36 -9.77
C TRP A 382 6.71 -7.56 -9.18
N ILE A 383 6.39 -6.50 -8.42
CA ILE A 383 7.37 -5.68 -7.72
C ILE A 383 6.95 -5.57 -6.25
N GLY A 384 7.84 -5.95 -5.34
CA GLY A 384 7.56 -5.92 -3.91
C GLY A 384 8.75 -6.36 -3.05
N ASN A 385 8.56 -6.39 -1.74
CA ASN A 385 9.60 -6.77 -0.80
C ASN A 385 9.56 -8.29 -0.52
N ILE A 386 10.73 -8.90 -0.57
CA ILE A 386 10.98 -10.26 -0.11
C ILE A 386 12.11 -10.19 0.91
N SER A 387 11.87 -10.61 2.15
CA SER A 387 12.90 -10.61 3.19
C SER A 387 13.70 -11.90 3.17
N ARG A 388 15.00 -11.82 3.54
CA ARG A 388 15.91 -12.97 3.58
C ARG A 388 15.66 -13.92 4.75
N SER A 389 14.95 -13.43 5.77
CA SER A 389 14.57 -14.14 6.98
C SER A 389 13.12 -13.86 7.33
N PRO A 390 12.50 -14.61 8.26
CA PRO A 390 11.14 -14.32 8.71
C PRO A 390 10.97 -12.86 9.09
N ALA A 391 10.02 -12.17 8.43
CA ALA A 391 9.69 -10.78 8.72
C ALA A 391 8.73 -10.70 9.90
N GLU A 392 8.89 -9.69 10.75
CA GLU A 392 7.97 -9.36 11.84
C GLU A 392 7.18 -8.09 11.50
N GLY A 393 5.87 -8.22 11.34
CA GLY A 393 5.00 -7.12 10.98
C GLY A 393 5.48 -6.38 9.73
N ASN A 394 5.81 -5.10 9.87
CA ASN A 394 6.19 -4.23 8.76
C ASN A 394 7.67 -4.32 8.34
N GLY A 395 8.52 -5.06 9.03
CA GLY A 395 9.96 -5.03 8.79
C GLY A 395 10.64 -6.39 8.68
N PRO A 396 11.79 -6.44 8.02
CA PRO A 396 12.46 -5.39 7.26
C PRO A 396 11.78 -5.12 5.91
N ARG A 397 11.74 -3.85 5.46
CA ARG A 397 11.16 -3.45 4.15
C ARG A 397 12.21 -3.38 3.04
N TYR A 398 13.15 -4.31 3.06
CA TYR A 398 14.19 -4.50 2.04
C TYR A 398 14.59 -5.99 1.98
N PRO A 399 15.16 -6.45 0.85
CA PRO A 399 15.26 -5.81 -0.47
C PRO A 399 13.92 -5.54 -1.16
N LEU A 400 13.93 -4.63 -2.15
CA LEU A 400 12.88 -4.48 -3.14
C LEU A 400 13.27 -5.28 -4.39
N TYR A 401 12.36 -6.11 -4.87
CA TYR A 401 12.59 -6.99 -6.02
C TYR A 401 11.61 -6.72 -7.16
N ILE A 402 12.03 -7.11 -8.37
CA ILE A 402 11.17 -7.39 -9.51
C ILE A 402 11.32 -8.88 -9.88
N ALA A 403 10.21 -9.52 -10.24
CA ALA A 403 10.20 -10.88 -10.76
C ALA A 403 9.12 -11.03 -11.84
N GLU A 404 9.35 -11.91 -12.82
CA GLU A 404 8.33 -12.33 -13.77
C GLU A 404 7.31 -13.26 -13.08
N VAL A 405 6.05 -13.16 -13.46
CA VAL A 405 4.98 -14.02 -12.97
C VAL A 405 4.75 -15.17 -13.95
N ASP A 406 4.83 -16.41 -13.47
CA ASP A 406 4.31 -17.58 -14.18
C ASP A 406 2.78 -17.54 -14.10
N GLU A 407 2.13 -17.08 -15.16
CA GLU A 407 0.68 -16.88 -15.19
C GLU A 407 -0.11 -18.20 -15.23
N GLN A 408 0.52 -19.33 -15.58
CA GLN A 408 -0.10 -20.65 -15.55
C GLN A 408 -0.10 -21.24 -14.14
N LYS A 409 1.05 -21.17 -13.46
CA LYS A 409 1.21 -21.63 -12.07
C LYS A 409 0.69 -20.63 -11.04
N VAL A 410 0.48 -19.37 -11.45
CA VAL A 410 0.18 -18.24 -10.55
C VAL A 410 1.25 -18.11 -9.46
N ALA A 411 2.49 -17.96 -9.88
CA ALA A 411 3.67 -17.99 -9.01
C ALA A 411 4.75 -17.01 -9.50
N LEU A 412 5.68 -16.62 -8.62
CA LEU A 412 6.85 -15.85 -9.03
C LEU A 412 7.91 -16.78 -9.62
N MET A 413 8.41 -16.48 -10.81
CA MET A 413 9.51 -17.21 -11.42
C MET A 413 10.81 -16.94 -10.67
N LYS A 414 11.23 -17.86 -9.78
CA LYS A 414 12.38 -17.70 -8.88
C LYS A 414 13.66 -17.30 -9.60
N LYS A 415 13.91 -17.86 -10.78
CA LYS A 415 15.10 -17.58 -11.61
C LYS A 415 15.16 -16.14 -12.15
N THR A 416 14.04 -15.41 -12.14
CA THR A 416 13.95 -14.03 -12.64
C THR A 416 14.03 -12.98 -11.54
N LEU A 417 14.17 -13.41 -10.28
CA LEU A 417 14.20 -12.52 -9.13
C LEU A 417 15.40 -11.57 -9.22
N THR A 418 15.13 -10.28 -9.41
CA THR A 418 16.14 -9.25 -9.60
C THR A 418 15.99 -8.17 -8.55
N VAL A 419 17.09 -7.82 -7.87
CA VAL A 419 17.10 -6.75 -6.87
C VAL A 419 17.01 -5.39 -7.56
N ILE A 420 16.04 -4.59 -7.18
CA ILE A 420 15.91 -3.19 -7.58
C ILE A 420 16.74 -2.30 -6.66
N ASP A 421 16.59 -2.50 -5.35
CA ASP A 421 17.37 -1.80 -4.32
C ASP A 421 17.43 -2.62 -3.03
N ASP A 422 18.46 -2.36 -2.24
CA ASP A 422 18.72 -3.06 -0.98
C ASP A 422 19.44 -2.13 0.00
N LEU A 423 19.72 -2.64 1.18
CA LEU A 423 20.50 -1.97 2.19
C LEU A 423 21.90 -1.61 1.66
N GLN A 424 22.28 -0.33 1.74
CA GLN A 424 23.55 0.18 1.30
C GLN A 424 24.44 0.53 2.52
N PRO A 425 25.76 0.61 2.36
CA PRO A 425 26.64 1.14 3.40
C PRO A 425 26.19 2.54 3.83
N GLY A 426 25.93 2.73 5.12
CA GLY A 426 25.43 3.98 5.69
C GLY A 426 23.91 4.06 5.89
N ASP A 427 23.13 3.15 5.28
CA ASP A 427 21.69 3.01 5.57
C ASP A 427 21.48 2.44 6.98
N THR A 428 20.35 2.75 7.59
CA THR A 428 19.95 2.14 8.86
C THR A 428 19.19 0.83 8.63
N LYS A 429 19.12 -0.01 9.65
CA LYS A 429 18.28 -1.21 9.63
C LYS A 429 16.78 -0.93 9.46
N ASP A 430 16.38 0.33 9.67
CA ASP A 430 14.99 0.78 9.53
C ASP A 430 14.68 1.28 8.11
N LEU A 431 15.57 1.00 7.14
CA LEU A 431 15.36 1.32 5.73
C LEU A 431 14.03 0.76 5.23
N GLN A 432 13.27 1.61 4.53
CA GLN A 432 12.00 1.23 3.92
C GLN A 432 12.04 1.48 2.41
N LEU A 433 11.93 0.39 1.65
CA LEU A 433 11.84 0.37 0.19
C LEU A 433 10.43 -0.06 -0.22
N SER A 434 9.44 0.67 0.25
CA SER A 434 8.01 0.43 0.01
C SER A 434 7.30 1.75 -0.25
N ASN A 435 5.96 1.73 -0.43
CA ASN A 435 5.15 2.92 -0.69
C ASN A 435 5.58 3.68 -1.95
N PHE A 436 5.78 2.93 -3.03
CA PHE A 436 6.25 3.45 -4.31
C PHE A 436 5.12 3.62 -5.32
N THR A 437 5.31 4.53 -6.28
CA THR A 437 4.52 4.58 -7.51
C THR A 437 5.28 3.91 -8.64
N LEU A 438 4.53 3.26 -9.55
CA LEU A 438 5.06 2.47 -10.65
C LEU A 438 4.32 2.86 -11.93
N LEU A 439 5.07 3.09 -12.99
CA LEU A 439 4.52 3.24 -14.34
C LEU A 439 5.44 2.62 -15.39
N GLU A 440 4.88 2.25 -16.55
CA GLU A 440 5.65 2.00 -17.75
C GLU A 440 5.70 3.29 -18.59
N ASN A 441 6.89 3.79 -18.85
CA ASN A 441 7.09 4.99 -19.67
C ASN A 441 6.54 4.75 -21.07
N ARG A 442 5.60 5.59 -21.53
CA ARG A 442 4.88 5.38 -22.79
C ARG A 442 5.72 5.58 -24.06
N VAL A 443 6.92 6.15 -23.93
CA VAL A 443 7.86 6.39 -25.03
C VAL A 443 8.97 5.34 -25.02
N THR A 444 9.62 5.11 -23.87
CA THR A 444 10.77 4.21 -23.78
C THR A 444 10.38 2.78 -23.49
N LEU A 445 9.18 2.53 -22.94
CA LEU A 445 8.68 1.23 -22.46
C LEU A 445 9.54 0.65 -21.33
N ASP A 446 10.33 1.48 -20.65
CA ASP A 446 11.01 1.12 -19.42
C ASP A 446 10.06 1.31 -18.24
N PHE A 447 10.26 0.55 -17.16
CA PHE A 447 9.52 0.80 -15.93
C PHE A 447 10.20 1.92 -15.14
N GLU A 448 9.39 2.74 -14.50
CA GLU A 448 9.82 3.79 -13.61
C GLU A 448 9.16 3.62 -12.25
N ILE A 449 9.99 3.61 -11.20
CA ILE A 449 9.55 3.59 -9.81
C ILE A 449 9.95 4.90 -9.16
N TYR A 450 9.03 5.50 -8.43
CA TYR A 450 9.28 6.66 -7.58
C TYR A 450 9.07 6.25 -6.14
N LEU A 451 10.10 6.43 -5.32
CA LEU A 451 10.20 5.88 -3.96
C LEU A 451 10.98 6.82 -3.06
N SER A 452 10.48 7.02 -1.84
CA SER A 452 11.22 7.70 -0.77
C SER A 452 11.96 6.66 0.08
N ARG A 453 13.28 6.82 0.24
CA ARG A 453 14.12 5.89 1.01
C ARG A 453 14.10 6.26 2.49
N PHE A 454 12.98 6.04 3.17
CA PHE A 454 12.90 6.25 4.61
C PHE A 454 13.94 5.39 5.34
N GLY A 455 14.64 5.98 6.32
CA GLY A 455 15.69 5.29 7.05
C GLY A 455 17.03 5.18 6.32
N GLU A 456 17.22 5.87 5.19
CA GLU A 456 18.51 5.92 4.48
C GLU A 456 19.62 6.66 5.25
N LYS A 457 19.27 7.39 6.30
CA LYS A 457 20.22 8.15 7.13
C LYS A 457 20.01 7.87 8.61
N PRO A 458 21.08 7.83 9.42
CA PRO A 458 20.96 7.73 10.87
C PRO A 458 20.17 8.90 11.46
N GLY A 459 19.52 8.64 12.59
CA GLY A 459 18.77 9.63 13.38
C GLY A 459 17.27 9.56 13.13
N ASN A 460 16.74 10.29 12.17
CA ASN A 460 15.31 10.31 11.90
C ASN A 460 15.00 9.65 10.55
N ILE A 461 14.13 8.64 10.54
CA ILE A 461 13.76 7.88 9.32
C ILE A 461 13.17 8.77 8.21
N PHE A 462 12.53 9.89 8.59
CA PHE A 462 11.99 10.87 7.65
C PHE A 462 13.04 11.79 7.03
N SER A 463 14.33 11.70 7.38
CA SER A 463 15.40 12.44 6.67
C SER A 463 15.71 11.77 5.32
N ALA A 464 14.70 11.66 4.44
CA ALA A 464 14.72 10.80 3.27
C ALA A 464 14.57 11.57 1.95
N ASN A 465 15.43 11.25 0.98
CA ASN A 465 15.25 11.71 -0.40
C ASN A 465 14.20 10.85 -1.12
N ALA A 466 13.57 11.43 -2.14
CA ALA A 466 12.82 10.67 -3.12
C ALA A 466 13.70 10.34 -4.34
N TYR A 467 13.63 9.10 -4.78
CA TYR A 467 14.40 8.57 -5.90
C TYR A 467 13.49 8.13 -7.05
N ARG A 468 14.03 8.19 -8.26
CA ARG A 468 13.50 7.53 -9.45
C ARG A 468 14.41 6.36 -9.78
N TYR A 469 13.81 5.20 -9.98
CA TYR A 469 14.47 4.00 -10.50
C TYR A 469 13.99 3.77 -11.92
N LEU A 470 14.93 3.64 -12.84
CA LEU A 470 14.68 3.25 -14.23
C LEU A 470 15.03 1.77 -14.38
N LEU A 471 14.06 0.96 -14.77
CA LEU A 471 14.23 -0.47 -15.00
C LEU A 471 14.08 -0.75 -16.49
N ARG A 472 15.22 -1.00 -17.15
CA ARG A 472 15.24 -1.38 -18.55
C ARG A 472 15.18 -2.89 -18.65
N LEU A 473 14.02 -3.42 -19.08
CA LEU A 473 13.83 -4.86 -19.28
C LEU A 473 14.73 -5.38 -20.42
N LYS A 474 15.32 -6.57 -20.21
CA LYS A 474 16.16 -7.29 -21.17
C LYS A 474 15.35 -8.16 -22.10
#